data_0d06be85f1972c6994aff7b9ff040fce
#
_entry.id   0d06be85f1972c6994aff7b9ff040fce
#
_cell.length_a   1.000
_cell.length_b   1.000
_cell.length_c   1.000
_cell.angle_alpha   90.00
_cell.angle_beta   90.00
_cell.angle_gamma   90.00
#
_symmetry.space_group_name_H-M   'P 1'
#
loop_
_entity.id
_entity.type
_entity.pdbx_description
1 polymer ?
#
loop_
_entity_poly.entity_id
_entity_poly.type
_entity_poly.pdbx_seq_one_letter_code
_entity_poly.pdbx_strand_id
1 'polypeptide(L)'
;MAKVVGYRRPYIGTQPNHLHPSYVSSIKRAPSKPLIYLPHTLSEITGPLFGKESVDVKASDLTKQDSGQPLGERIVVSGRVIDEDGRPVRDTLIEIWQANAAGRYLHKRDQHNAPLDPNFTGCGHTLTDSEGRYRFVTIRPGEYPWGNHHNAWRPAHIHFSLFGPAFATRLITQMFFPGDPLIPFDPIFNCTVDEKARNRLISVFDWETTIPSEALGYRFDIVLSGREATPMET
;
A
#
# COMPACT_ATOMS: atom_id res chain seq x y z
N MET A 1 14.59 2.82 -33.42
CA MET A 1 15.02 2.39 -32.07
C MET A 1 14.20 3.13 -31.06
N ALA A 2 13.36 2.44 -30.29
CA ALA A 2 12.64 3.06 -29.21
C ALA A 2 13.67 3.56 -28.17
N LYS A 3 13.60 4.85 -27.86
CA LYS A 3 14.44 5.46 -26.84
C LYS A 3 14.09 4.79 -25.52
N VAL A 4 14.96 3.96 -24.97
CA VAL A 4 14.80 3.43 -23.61
C VAL A 4 14.74 4.66 -22.71
N VAL A 5 13.55 4.97 -22.22
CA VAL A 5 13.36 6.08 -21.29
C VAL A 5 14.06 5.65 -20.00
N GLY A 6 15.19 6.29 -19.71
CA GLY A 6 15.95 6.00 -18.51
C GLY A 6 15.07 6.23 -17.27
N TYR A 7 15.28 5.41 -16.24
CA TYR A 7 14.60 5.55 -14.95
C TYR A 7 14.66 7.00 -14.45
N ARG A 8 13.50 7.58 -14.19
CA ARG A 8 13.37 8.92 -13.62
C ARG A 8 13.36 8.82 -12.10
N ARG A 9 14.40 9.34 -11.47
CA ARG A 9 14.47 9.39 -10.00
C ARG A 9 13.32 10.20 -9.42
N PRO A 10 12.75 9.78 -8.29
CA PRO A 10 11.85 10.61 -7.50
C PRO A 10 12.51 11.95 -7.14
N TYR A 11 11.73 12.99 -6.88
CA TYR A 11 12.26 14.22 -6.29
C TYR A 11 12.85 13.93 -4.90
N ILE A 12 13.89 14.68 -4.54
CA ILE A 12 14.51 14.57 -3.22
C ILE A 12 13.45 14.83 -2.14
N GLY A 13 13.38 13.94 -1.14
CA GLY A 13 12.42 14.04 -0.03
C GLY A 13 11.03 13.48 -0.28
N THR A 14 10.69 13.08 -1.54
CA THR A 14 9.37 12.51 -1.87
C THR A 14 9.28 10.99 -1.63
N GLN A 15 10.39 10.37 -1.30
CA GLN A 15 10.46 8.98 -0.86
C GLN A 15 10.95 8.91 0.59
N PRO A 16 10.65 7.84 1.32
CA PRO A 16 11.04 7.71 2.72
C PRO A 16 12.56 7.76 2.91
N ASN A 17 12.99 8.44 3.95
CA ASN A 17 14.38 8.40 4.38
C ASN A 17 14.73 7.03 4.96
N HIS A 18 15.84 6.45 4.54
CA HIS A 18 16.34 5.18 5.10
C HIS A 18 16.67 5.27 6.60
N LEU A 19 17.10 6.44 7.06
CA LEU A 19 17.34 6.73 8.47
C LEU A 19 16.30 7.74 8.96
N HIS A 20 15.43 7.30 9.85
CA HIS A 20 14.47 8.14 10.56
C HIS A 20 14.49 7.75 12.05
N PRO A 21 15.19 8.50 12.93
CA PRO A 21 15.44 8.07 14.30
C PRO A 21 14.19 7.74 15.12
N SER A 22 13.06 8.41 14.86
CA SER A 22 11.78 8.10 15.48
C SER A 22 11.24 6.72 15.08
N TYR A 23 11.69 6.17 13.96
CA TYR A 23 11.48 4.79 13.56
C TYR A 23 12.70 3.96 13.99
N VAL A 24 12.64 3.41 15.19
CA VAL A 24 13.80 2.84 15.90
C VAL A 24 14.55 1.78 15.06
N SER A 25 13.83 0.90 14.37
CA SER A 25 14.49 -0.14 13.55
C SER A 25 15.24 0.43 12.34
N SER A 26 14.95 1.66 11.90
CA SER A 26 15.70 2.30 10.81
C SER A 26 17.16 2.55 11.18
N ILE A 27 17.47 2.78 12.47
CA ILE A 27 18.84 3.03 12.97
C ILE A 27 19.74 1.83 12.68
N LYS A 28 19.20 0.60 12.77
CA LYS A 28 19.99 -0.62 12.59
C LYS A 28 20.12 -1.08 11.14
N ARG A 29 19.20 -0.66 10.27
CA ARG A 29 19.12 -1.13 8.87
C ARG A 29 19.45 -0.06 7.83
N ALA A 30 19.53 1.21 8.25
CA ALA A 30 19.90 2.29 7.34
C ALA A 30 21.30 2.09 6.78
N PRO A 31 21.53 2.38 5.49
CA PRO A 31 22.86 2.34 4.91
C PRO A 31 23.82 3.27 5.65
N SER A 32 25.01 2.78 6.00
CA SER A 32 26.06 3.59 6.65
C SER A 32 26.91 4.39 5.65
N LYS A 33 26.75 4.12 4.34
CA LYS A 33 27.44 4.79 3.24
C LYS A 33 26.43 5.36 2.25
N PRO A 34 26.78 6.40 1.48
CA PRO A 34 25.95 6.90 0.41
C PRO A 34 25.55 5.80 -0.56
N LEU A 35 24.30 5.79 -1.00
CA LEU A 35 23.81 4.84 -2.00
C LEU A 35 24.45 5.12 -3.36
N ILE A 36 24.91 4.05 -4.01
CA ILE A 36 25.40 4.08 -5.38
C ILE A 36 24.23 3.71 -6.28
N TYR A 37 24.00 4.54 -7.28
CA TYR A 37 22.95 4.31 -8.26
C TYR A 37 23.47 3.39 -9.37
N LEU A 38 22.85 2.22 -9.51
CA LEU A 38 23.13 1.30 -10.60
C LEU A 38 22.09 1.47 -11.71
N PRO A 39 22.52 1.49 -13.00
CA PRO A 39 21.55 1.46 -14.09
C PRO A 39 20.84 0.11 -14.13
N HIS A 40 19.55 0.10 -14.50
CA HIS A 40 18.82 -1.14 -14.69
C HIS A 40 19.43 -1.97 -15.82
N THR A 41 19.56 -3.26 -15.58
CA THR A 41 19.94 -4.24 -16.61
C THR A 41 18.69 -4.80 -17.30
N LEU A 42 18.88 -5.51 -18.39
CA LEU A 42 17.77 -6.10 -19.13
C LEU A 42 16.99 -7.12 -18.29
N SER A 43 17.66 -7.87 -17.43
CA SER A 43 17.02 -8.86 -16.54
C SER A 43 16.08 -8.21 -15.50
N GLU A 44 16.37 -6.99 -15.06
CA GLU A 44 15.50 -6.24 -14.14
C GLU A 44 14.29 -5.63 -14.85
N ILE A 45 14.42 -5.34 -16.14
CA ILE A 45 13.35 -4.78 -16.98
C ILE A 45 12.43 -5.89 -17.51
N THR A 46 12.97 -7.07 -17.82
CA THR A 46 12.24 -8.20 -18.42
C THR A 46 12.01 -9.37 -17.46
N GLY A 47 12.03 -9.14 -16.17
CA GLY A 47 11.81 -10.16 -15.16
C GLY A 47 10.46 -10.88 -15.31
N PRO A 48 10.23 -11.98 -14.56
CA PRO A 48 9.03 -12.78 -14.70
C PRO A 48 7.78 -11.94 -14.44
N LEU A 49 6.81 -12.05 -15.34
CA LEU A 49 5.48 -11.46 -15.19
C LEU A 49 4.55 -12.50 -14.53
N PHE A 50 3.72 -12.05 -13.59
CA PHE A 50 2.64 -12.87 -13.07
C PHE A 50 1.55 -12.96 -14.15
N GLY A 51 1.19 -14.18 -14.56
CA GLY A 51 0.10 -14.39 -15.51
C GLY A 51 -1.26 -14.14 -14.86
N LYS A 52 -2.20 -13.60 -15.61
CA LYS A 52 -3.60 -13.41 -15.16
C LYS A 52 -4.25 -14.70 -14.69
N GLU A 53 -3.85 -15.83 -15.25
CA GLU A 53 -4.40 -17.17 -15.00
C GLU A 53 -4.13 -17.67 -13.57
N SER A 54 -3.15 -17.08 -12.88
CA SER A 54 -2.79 -17.42 -11.49
C SER A 54 -3.50 -16.60 -10.42
N VAL A 55 -4.34 -15.62 -10.82
CA VAL A 55 -4.98 -14.68 -9.90
C VAL A 55 -6.46 -15.01 -9.75
N ASP A 56 -6.86 -15.42 -8.54
CA ASP A 56 -8.28 -15.59 -8.21
C ASP A 56 -8.95 -14.24 -8.01
N VAL A 57 -9.80 -13.83 -8.95
CA VAL A 57 -10.54 -12.56 -8.91
C VAL A 57 -11.48 -12.49 -7.70
N LYS A 58 -11.90 -13.62 -7.12
CA LYS A 58 -12.74 -13.66 -5.91
C LYS A 58 -12.00 -13.16 -4.67
N ALA A 59 -10.68 -13.21 -4.66
CA ALA A 59 -9.86 -12.70 -3.57
C ALA A 59 -9.87 -11.16 -3.43
N SER A 60 -10.57 -10.44 -4.32
CA SER A 60 -10.82 -9.01 -4.21
C SER A 60 -11.94 -8.64 -3.24
N ASP A 61 -12.70 -9.60 -2.73
CA ASP A 61 -13.68 -9.37 -1.65
C ASP A 61 -13.21 -10.08 -0.37
N LEU A 62 -12.46 -9.37 0.46
CA LEU A 62 -11.90 -9.87 1.71
C LEU A 62 -12.98 -10.16 2.76
N THR A 63 -14.22 -9.74 2.52
CA THR A 63 -15.35 -10.00 3.42
C THR A 63 -16.06 -11.33 3.14
N LYS A 64 -15.61 -12.07 2.12
CA LYS A 64 -16.20 -13.36 1.68
C LYS A 64 -15.20 -14.50 1.63
N GLN A 65 -14.20 -14.43 2.50
CA GLN A 65 -13.13 -15.45 2.56
C GLN A 65 -13.51 -16.68 3.41
N ASP A 66 -14.50 -16.53 4.28
CA ASP A 66 -15.03 -17.60 5.13
C ASP A 66 -16.56 -17.64 5.06
N SER A 67 -17.17 -18.59 5.76
CA SER A 67 -18.63 -18.80 5.78
C SER A 67 -19.38 -17.74 6.58
N GLY A 68 -18.70 -17.07 7.52
CA GLY A 68 -19.26 -16.01 8.36
C GLY A 68 -18.98 -14.61 7.81
N GLN A 69 -19.55 -13.60 8.47
CA GLN A 69 -19.28 -12.20 8.16
C GLN A 69 -18.19 -11.65 9.07
N PRO A 70 -17.16 -10.98 8.54
CA PRO A 70 -16.18 -10.31 9.39
C PRO A 70 -16.81 -9.15 10.14
N LEU A 71 -16.24 -8.86 11.32
CA LEU A 71 -16.65 -7.76 12.17
C LEU A 71 -16.04 -6.44 11.70
N GLY A 72 -16.78 -5.35 11.84
CA GLY A 72 -16.32 -4.00 11.57
C GLY A 72 -17.03 -3.30 10.44
N GLU A 73 -16.59 -2.07 10.15
CA GLU A 73 -17.12 -1.25 9.07
C GLU A 73 -16.64 -1.79 7.71
N ARG A 74 -17.60 -2.16 6.88
CA ARG A 74 -17.29 -2.57 5.49
C ARG A 74 -16.96 -1.36 4.65
N ILE A 75 -15.87 -1.48 3.88
CA ILE A 75 -15.42 -0.42 2.97
C ILE A 75 -15.17 -0.96 1.57
N VAL A 76 -15.33 -0.08 0.59
CA VAL A 76 -14.88 -0.27 -0.79
C VAL A 76 -13.65 0.60 -1.00
N VAL A 77 -12.56 -0.01 -1.40
CA VAL A 77 -11.36 0.74 -1.83
C VAL A 77 -11.23 0.62 -3.34
N SER A 78 -11.10 1.74 -3.99
CA SER A 78 -10.92 1.85 -5.44
C SER A 78 -9.81 2.83 -5.78
N GLY A 79 -9.30 2.79 -6.99
CA GLY A 79 -8.30 3.73 -7.45
C GLY A 79 -7.79 3.38 -8.83
N ARG A 80 -6.79 4.13 -9.26
CA ARG A 80 -6.13 3.95 -10.54
C ARG A 80 -4.62 3.85 -10.34
N VAL A 81 -4.00 2.90 -11.02
CA VAL A 81 -2.55 2.78 -11.10
C VAL A 81 -2.08 3.36 -12.43
N ILE A 82 -1.21 4.34 -12.37
CA ILE A 82 -0.61 5.00 -13.54
C ILE A 82 0.91 4.98 -13.46
N ASP A 83 1.55 5.09 -14.60
CA ASP A 83 2.99 5.29 -14.71
C ASP A 83 3.37 6.79 -14.58
N GLU A 84 4.66 7.08 -14.71
CA GLU A 84 5.21 8.44 -14.60
C GLU A 84 4.77 9.41 -15.71
N ASP A 85 4.21 8.90 -16.80
CA ASP A 85 3.67 9.68 -17.91
C ASP A 85 2.13 9.78 -17.86
N GLY A 86 1.49 9.27 -16.79
CA GLY A 86 0.04 9.26 -16.60
C GLY A 86 -0.69 8.16 -17.37
N ARG A 87 0.03 7.20 -17.97
CA ARG A 87 -0.58 6.08 -18.69
C ARG A 87 -1.07 5.01 -17.72
N PRO A 88 -2.21 4.35 -18.02
CA PRO A 88 -2.72 3.27 -17.18
C PRO A 88 -1.75 2.08 -17.15
N VAL A 89 -1.48 1.57 -15.95
CA VAL A 89 -0.75 0.32 -15.74
C VAL A 89 -1.77 -0.81 -15.66
N ARG A 90 -1.84 -1.59 -16.74
CA ARG A 90 -2.86 -2.62 -16.96
C ARG A 90 -2.41 -3.97 -16.43
N ASP A 91 -3.37 -4.80 -16.07
CA ASP A 91 -3.13 -6.20 -15.67
C ASP A 91 -2.09 -6.33 -14.54
N THR A 92 -1.99 -5.31 -13.70
CA THR A 92 -1.07 -5.27 -12.58
C THR A 92 -1.69 -5.96 -11.37
N LEU A 93 -0.95 -6.94 -10.83
CA LEU A 93 -1.31 -7.58 -9.58
C LEU A 93 -1.11 -6.60 -8.42
N ILE A 94 -2.13 -6.48 -7.59
CA ILE A 94 -2.11 -5.73 -6.35
C ILE A 94 -2.40 -6.72 -5.21
N GLU A 95 -1.41 -7.00 -4.40
CA GLU A 95 -1.58 -7.71 -3.14
C GLU A 95 -1.92 -6.72 -2.03
N ILE A 96 -2.81 -7.14 -1.14
CA ILE A 96 -3.35 -6.31 -0.05
C ILE A 96 -3.21 -7.09 1.24
N TRP A 97 -2.74 -6.41 2.32
CA TRP A 97 -2.82 -6.97 3.66
C TRP A 97 -3.05 -5.88 4.70
N GLN A 98 -3.76 -6.24 5.76
CA GLN A 98 -4.18 -5.31 6.81
C GLN A 98 -4.50 -6.02 8.13
N ALA A 99 -4.60 -5.25 9.22
CA ALA A 99 -5.20 -5.70 10.46
C ALA A 99 -6.73 -5.84 10.32
N ASN A 100 -7.36 -6.60 11.22
CA ASN A 100 -8.82 -6.61 11.36
C ASN A 100 -9.33 -5.32 12.00
N ALA A 101 -10.63 -5.20 12.21
CA ALA A 101 -11.24 -4.01 12.82
C ALA A 101 -10.77 -3.73 14.26
N ALA A 102 -10.27 -4.73 14.98
CA ALA A 102 -9.71 -4.58 16.32
C ALA A 102 -8.20 -4.24 16.31
N GLY A 103 -7.59 -3.98 15.16
CA GLY A 103 -6.17 -3.71 15.05
C GLY A 103 -5.28 -4.95 15.22
N ARG A 104 -5.79 -6.15 14.89
CA ARG A 104 -5.07 -7.41 15.04
C ARG A 104 -4.80 -8.06 13.70
N TYR A 105 -3.53 -8.46 13.46
CA TYR A 105 -3.14 -9.27 12.30
C TYR A 105 -3.27 -10.77 12.59
N LEU A 106 -3.70 -11.52 11.60
CA LEU A 106 -3.61 -12.97 11.62
C LEU A 106 -2.16 -13.40 11.32
N HIS A 107 -1.27 -13.11 12.26
CA HIS A 107 0.14 -13.44 12.13
C HIS A 107 0.74 -13.84 13.49
N LYS A 108 1.52 -14.93 13.53
CA LYS A 108 2.09 -15.49 14.75
C LYS A 108 3.00 -14.54 15.56
N ARG A 109 3.56 -13.51 14.91
CA ARG A 109 4.39 -12.48 15.57
C ARG A 109 3.58 -11.32 16.14
N ASP A 110 2.32 -11.18 15.74
CA ASP A 110 1.47 -10.17 16.33
C ASP A 110 1.03 -10.65 17.71
N GLN A 111 1.44 -9.91 18.75
CA GLN A 111 1.15 -10.18 20.16
C GLN A 111 0.20 -9.14 20.76
N HIS A 112 -0.43 -8.31 19.91
CA HIS A 112 -1.42 -7.34 20.39
C HIS A 112 -2.57 -8.05 21.08
N ASN A 113 -2.94 -7.59 22.26
CA ASN A 113 -4.03 -8.15 23.08
C ASN A 113 -5.41 -7.66 22.57
N ALA A 114 -5.70 -7.92 21.31
CA ALA A 114 -6.99 -7.67 20.67
C ALA A 114 -7.51 -8.97 20.06
N PRO A 115 -8.82 -9.15 19.90
CA PRO A 115 -9.40 -10.38 19.37
C PRO A 115 -9.03 -10.59 17.91
N LEU A 116 -8.78 -11.85 17.53
CA LEU A 116 -8.79 -12.26 16.14
C LEU A 116 -10.24 -12.36 15.64
N ASP A 117 -10.45 -12.06 14.37
CA ASP A 117 -11.71 -12.30 13.70
C ASP A 117 -11.61 -13.62 12.91
N PRO A 118 -12.40 -14.65 13.26
CA PRO A 118 -12.34 -15.95 12.58
C PRO A 118 -12.80 -15.89 11.11
N ASN A 119 -13.51 -14.84 10.72
CA ASN A 119 -14.06 -14.66 9.38
C ASN A 119 -13.25 -13.68 8.52
N PHE A 120 -12.04 -13.27 8.98
CA PHE A 120 -11.23 -12.28 8.29
C PHE A 120 -9.75 -12.63 8.33
N THR A 121 -9.17 -12.96 7.18
CA THR A 121 -7.72 -13.23 7.08
C THR A 121 -6.88 -11.95 6.98
N GLY A 122 -7.49 -10.87 6.52
CA GLY A 122 -6.81 -9.59 6.28
C GLY A 122 -5.92 -9.56 5.05
N CYS A 123 -5.91 -10.60 4.21
CA CYS A 123 -5.09 -10.68 3.01
C CYS A 123 -5.96 -10.91 1.77
N GLY A 124 -5.63 -10.26 0.67
CA GLY A 124 -6.33 -10.42 -0.60
C GLY A 124 -5.53 -9.88 -1.75
N HIS A 125 -6.10 -9.94 -2.94
CA HIS A 125 -5.48 -9.37 -4.13
C HIS A 125 -6.52 -8.98 -5.18
N THR A 126 -6.12 -8.10 -6.08
CA THR A 126 -6.91 -7.67 -7.23
C THR A 126 -6.00 -7.40 -8.42
N LEU A 127 -6.60 -7.21 -9.58
CA LEU A 127 -5.91 -6.81 -10.82
C LEU A 127 -6.42 -5.44 -11.29
N THR A 128 -5.55 -4.67 -11.91
CA THR A 128 -5.98 -3.49 -12.65
C THR A 128 -6.61 -3.88 -13.99
N ASP A 129 -7.64 -3.12 -14.40
CA ASP A 129 -8.28 -3.24 -15.71
C ASP A 129 -7.49 -2.55 -16.84
N SER A 130 -8.09 -2.48 -18.05
CA SER A 130 -7.49 -1.80 -19.21
C SER A 130 -7.26 -0.31 -19.01
N GLU A 131 -7.96 0.33 -18.07
CA GLU A 131 -7.81 1.74 -17.72
C GLU A 131 -6.93 1.94 -16.47
N GLY A 132 -6.30 0.86 -15.98
CA GLY A 132 -5.50 0.88 -14.76
C GLY A 132 -6.32 0.97 -13.47
N ARG A 133 -7.63 0.77 -13.52
CA ARG A 133 -8.51 0.86 -12.35
C ARG A 133 -8.48 -0.45 -11.59
N TYR A 134 -8.57 -0.34 -10.27
CA TYR A 134 -8.73 -1.47 -9.36
C TYR A 134 -9.85 -1.21 -8.35
N ARG A 135 -10.36 -2.27 -7.78
CA ARG A 135 -11.40 -2.22 -6.73
C ARG A 135 -11.33 -3.47 -5.89
N PHE A 136 -11.49 -3.32 -4.58
CA PHE A 136 -11.69 -4.43 -3.65
C PHE A 136 -12.63 -4.02 -2.51
N VAL A 137 -13.18 -5.01 -1.82
CA VAL A 137 -14.02 -4.83 -0.64
C VAL A 137 -13.30 -5.40 0.57
N THR A 138 -13.32 -4.69 1.69
CA THR A 138 -12.69 -5.14 2.93
C THR A 138 -13.40 -4.54 4.16
N ILE A 139 -12.85 -4.80 5.33
CA ILE A 139 -13.22 -4.14 6.59
C ILE A 139 -12.22 -3.02 6.86
N ARG A 140 -12.70 -1.87 7.35
CA ARG A 140 -11.79 -0.81 7.81
C ARG A 140 -10.89 -1.35 8.93
N PRO A 141 -9.56 -1.34 8.78
CA PRO A 141 -8.66 -1.81 9.82
C PRO A 141 -8.72 -0.90 11.05
N GLY A 142 -8.49 -1.47 12.23
CA GLY A 142 -8.26 -0.72 13.44
C GLY A 142 -6.81 -0.28 13.59
N GLU A 143 -6.60 0.70 14.46
CA GLU A 143 -5.30 1.14 14.91
C GLU A 143 -4.66 0.06 15.80
N TYR A 144 -3.32 0.00 15.85
CA TYR A 144 -2.64 -0.98 16.69
C TYR A 144 -1.34 -0.45 17.31
N PRO A 145 -0.96 -0.97 18.52
CA PRO A 145 0.31 -0.62 19.14
C PRO A 145 1.48 -1.25 18.40
N TRP A 146 2.60 -0.53 18.34
CA TRP A 146 3.76 -0.97 17.59
C TRP A 146 5.08 -0.65 18.33
N GLY A 147 5.88 -1.67 18.62
CA GLY A 147 7.06 -1.59 19.48
C GLY A 147 8.28 -0.87 18.90
N ASN A 148 8.23 -0.38 17.66
CA ASN A 148 9.31 0.38 17.03
C ASN A 148 9.32 1.87 17.37
N HIS A 149 8.42 2.30 18.21
CA HIS A 149 8.30 3.67 18.69
C HIS A 149 7.76 3.61 20.13
N HIS A 150 8.28 4.47 21.01
CA HIS A 150 7.85 4.46 22.41
C HIS A 150 6.38 4.89 22.50
N ASN A 151 5.54 4.06 23.14
CA ASN A 151 4.10 4.23 23.23
C ASN A 151 3.39 4.45 21.88
N ALA A 152 3.98 3.99 20.78
CA ALA A 152 3.44 4.24 19.47
C ALA A 152 2.19 3.42 19.20
N TRP A 153 1.19 4.10 18.72
CA TRP A 153 0.06 3.54 18.03
C TRP A 153 0.18 3.88 16.55
N ARG A 154 -0.01 2.90 15.71
CA ARG A 154 -0.11 3.13 14.28
C ARG A 154 -1.53 3.51 13.89
N PRO A 155 -1.72 4.49 13.00
CA PRO A 155 -3.03 4.81 12.43
C PRO A 155 -3.58 3.61 11.65
N ALA A 156 -4.88 3.60 11.42
CA ALA A 156 -5.52 2.66 10.50
C ALA A 156 -4.88 2.74 9.11
N HIS A 157 -4.43 1.61 8.56
CA HIS A 157 -3.82 1.58 7.23
C HIS A 157 -3.96 0.23 6.56
N ILE A 158 -3.88 0.25 5.23
CA ILE A 158 -3.87 -0.93 4.38
C ILE A 158 -2.55 -0.95 3.61
N HIS A 159 -1.85 -2.08 3.64
CA HIS A 159 -0.65 -2.28 2.83
C HIS A 159 -0.99 -2.71 1.42
N PHE A 160 -0.20 -2.24 0.48
CA PHE A 160 -0.27 -2.56 -0.93
C PHE A 160 1.08 -3.03 -1.44
N SER A 161 1.11 -4.10 -2.22
CA SER A 161 2.26 -4.53 -2.99
C SER A 161 1.84 -4.66 -4.45
N LEU A 162 2.39 -3.82 -5.30
CA LEU A 162 2.08 -3.76 -6.72
C LEU A 162 3.26 -4.27 -7.54
N PHE A 163 2.93 -5.09 -8.54
CA PHE A 163 3.89 -5.57 -9.52
C PHE A 163 3.62 -4.84 -10.83
N GLY A 164 4.46 -3.88 -11.16
CA GLY A 164 4.35 -3.16 -12.41
C GLY A 164 4.67 -4.04 -13.64
N PRO A 165 4.67 -3.44 -14.84
CA PRO A 165 4.90 -4.17 -16.09
C PRO A 165 6.32 -4.74 -16.21
N ALA A 166 7.21 -4.38 -15.29
CA ALA A 166 8.57 -4.90 -15.17
C ALA A 166 8.92 -5.14 -13.71
N PHE A 167 9.77 -6.12 -13.44
CA PHE A 167 10.18 -6.48 -12.08
C PHE A 167 10.73 -5.29 -11.28
N ALA A 168 11.49 -4.41 -11.94
CA ALA A 168 12.07 -3.22 -11.31
C ALA A 168 11.05 -2.13 -10.93
N THR A 169 9.78 -2.30 -11.30
CA THR A 169 8.72 -1.32 -10.99
C THR A 169 7.80 -1.74 -9.85
N ARG A 170 8.25 -2.66 -9.01
CA ARG A 170 7.51 -3.06 -7.82
C ARG A 170 7.41 -1.90 -6.83
N LEU A 171 6.21 -1.63 -6.36
CA LEU A 171 5.92 -0.68 -5.30
C LEU A 171 5.31 -1.41 -4.11
N ILE A 172 5.86 -1.16 -2.92
CA ILE A 172 5.22 -1.52 -1.64
C ILE A 172 4.90 -0.20 -0.95
N THR A 173 3.65 0.00 -0.56
CA THR A 173 3.19 1.25 0.03
C THR A 173 2.07 1.01 1.04
N GLN A 174 1.65 2.05 1.74
CA GLN A 174 0.53 2.02 2.68
C GLN A 174 -0.49 3.09 2.32
N MET A 175 -1.77 2.74 2.41
CA MET A 175 -2.88 3.67 2.32
C MET A 175 -3.35 4.03 3.73
N PHE A 176 -3.41 5.31 4.04
CA PHE A 176 -3.97 5.84 5.29
C PHE A 176 -5.36 6.42 5.06
N PHE A 177 -6.14 6.54 6.13
CA PHE A 177 -7.49 7.08 6.08
C PHE A 177 -7.53 8.57 6.44
N PRO A 178 -8.34 9.39 5.75
CA PRO A 178 -8.41 10.82 6.02
C PRO A 178 -8.93 11.09 7.43
N GLY A 179 -8.34 12.07 8.11
CA GLY A 179 -8.79 12.52 9.43
C GLY A 179 -8.35 11.64 10.61
N ASP A 180 -7.56 10.60 10.39
CA ASP A 180 -7.02 9.77 11.48
C ASP A 180 -6.02 10.61 12.32
N PRO A 181 -6.29 10.78 13.64
CA PRO A 181 -5.47 11.63 14.51
C PRO A 181 -4.07 11.08 14.78
N LEU A 182 -3.80 9.81 14.48
CA LEU A 182 -2.51 9.17 14.70
C LEU A 182 -1.53 9.40 13.54
N ILE A 183 -1.99 9.79 12.35
CA ILE A 183 -1.12 10.02 11.18
C ILE A 183 0.06 10.96 11.49
N PRO A 184 -0.11 12.11 12.17
CA PRO A 184 1.00 13.00 12.48
C PRO A 184 2.08 12.40 13.38
N PHE A 185 1.75 11.32 14.09
CA PHE A 185 2.66 10.66 15.03
C PHE A 185 3.27 9.37 14.46
N ASP A 186 2.79 8.89 13.30
CA ASP A 186 3.32 7.66 12.69
C ASP A 186 4.73 7.89 12.10
N PRO A 187 5.77 7.23 12.65
CA PRO A 187 7.13 7.42 12.15
C PRO A 187 7.33 6.88 10.73
N ILE A 188 6.54 5.89 10.29
CA ILE A 188 6.62 5.39 8.90
C ILE A 188 6.06 6.44 7.93
N PHE A 189 4.92 7.03 8.22
CA PHE A 189 4.38 8.13 7.42
C PHE A 189 5.36 9.31 7.35
N ASN A 190 5.96 9.67 8.49
CA ASN A 190 6.87 10.81 8.61
C ASN A 190 8.29 10.56 8.04
N CYS A 191 8.65 9.32 7.67
CA CYS A 191 9.90 9.03 6.96
C CYS A 191 9.98 9.76 5.61
N THR A 192 8.85 10.08 4.99
CA THR A 192 8.76 10.90 3.77
C THR A 192 8.67 12.36 4.16
N VAL A 193 9.70 13.16 3.83
CA VAL A 193 9.83 14.54 4.30
C VAL A 193 8.90 15.50 3.54
N ASP A 194 8.73 15.30 2.23
CA ASP A 194 7.88 16.13 1.39
C ASP A 194 6.40 15.94 1.73
N GLU A 195 5.72 17.01 2.10
CA GLU A 195 4.32 16.98 2.52
C GLU A 195 3.37 16.55 1.39
N LYS A 196 3.63 17.01 0.15
CA LYS A 196 2.79 16.63 -1.00
C LYS A 196 2.92 15.13 -1.30
N ALA A 197 4.13 14.58 -1.12
CA ALA A 197 4.35 13.16 -1.25
C ALA A 197 3.64 12.37 -0.15
N ARG A 198 3.74 12.80 1.13
CA ARG A 198 2.98 12.16 2.23
C ARG A 198 1.49 12.18 1.99
N ASN A 199 0.95 13.29 1.49
CA ASN A 199 -0.48 13.42 1.22
C ASN A 199 -0.97 12.43 0.14
N ARG A 200 -0.08 11.94 -0.73
CA ARG A 200 -0.42 10.86 -1.68
C ARG A 200 -0.62 9.49 -1.00
N LEU A 201 -0.23 9.34 0.25
CA LEU A 201 -0.48 8.14 1.05
C LEU A 201 -1.87 8.15 1.73
N ILE A 202 -2.56 9.28 1.73
CA ILE A 202 -3.87 9.43 2.36
C ILE A 202 -4.96 9.24 1.30
N SER A 203 -5.86 8.27 1.52
CA SER A 203 -7.02 8.05 0.66
C SER A 203 -8.01 9.21 0.74
N VAL A 204 -8.88 9.31 -0.23
CA VAL A 204 -9.96 10.28 -0.27
C VAL A 204 -11.28 9.55 -0.09
N PHE A 205 -12.15 10.04 0.82
CA PHE A 205 -13.50 9.52 0.90
C PHE A 205 -14.22 9.71 -0.44
N ASP A 206 -14.80 8.64 -0.96
CA ASP A 206 -15.42 8.63 -2.28
C ASP A 206 -16.90 8.26 -2.20
N TRP A 207 -17.73 9.27 -2.36
CA TRP A 207 -19.17 9.09 -2.31
C TRP A 207 -19.70 8.26 -3.49
N GLU A 208 -19.07 8.33 -4.65
CA GLU A 208 -19.52 7.60 -5.85
C GLU A 208 -19.36 6.09 -5.74
N THR A 209 -18.33 5.63 -5.00
CA THR A 209 -18.11 4.20 -4.76
C THR A 209 -18.73 3.70 -3.45
N THR A 210 -19.30 4.61 -2.65
CA THR A 210 -20.05 4.26 -1.43
C THR A 210 -21.32 3.49 -1.78
N ILE A 211 -21.54 2.36 -1.13
CA ILE A 211 -22.75 1.56 -1.26
C ILE A 211 -23.67 1.92 -0.08
N PRO A 212 -24.81 2.58 -0.32
CA PRO A 212 -25.71 3.01 0.75
C PRO A 212 -26.09 1.86 1.70
N SER A 213 -25.96 2.10 3.00
CA SER A 213 -26.26 1.17 4.08
C SER A 213 -25.37 -0.08 4.14
N GLU A 214 -24.37 -0.22 3.25
CA GLU A 214 -23.52 -1.42 3.19
C GLU A 214 -22.03 -1.13 3.37
N ALA A 215 -21.47 -0.18 2.62
CA ALA A 215 -20.02 0.07 2.64
C ALA A 215 -19.65 1.50 2.27
N LEU A 216 -18.72 2.10 3.01
CA LEU A 216 -18.17 3.41 2.68
C LEU A 216 -17.07 3.30 1.62
N GLY A 217 -17.06 4.24 0.67
CA GLY A 217 -16.09 4.29 -0.43
C GLY A 217 -14.85 5.11 -0.10
N TYR A 218 -13.67 4.60 -0.47
CA TYR A 218 -12.39 5.30 -0.39
C TYR A 218 -11.64 5.17 -1.71
N ARG A 219 -11.10 6.28 -2.22
CA ARG A 219 -10.26 6.29 -3.41
C ARG A 219 -8.80 6.48 -3.04
N PHE A 220 -7.95 5.64 -3.62
CA PHE A 220 -6.51 5.69 -3.45
C PHE A 220 -5.83 5.48 -4.81
N ASP A 221 -5.42 6.59 -5.45
CA ASP A 221 -4.73 6.56 -6.73
C ASP A 221 -3.22 6.38 -6.51
N ILE A 222 -2.57 5.59 -7.36
CA ILE A 222 -1.17 5.18 -7.21
C ILE A 222 -0.40 5.56 -8.48
N VAL A 223 0.69 6.30 -8.29
CA VAL A 223 1.70 6.57 -9.32
C VAL A 223 2.89 5.64 -9.07
N LEU A 224 3.12 4.72 -9.99
CA LEU A 224 4.03 3.60 -9.76
C LEU A 224 5.51 4.01 -9.75
N SER A 225 5.89 5.02 -10.53
CA SER A 225 7.29 5.45 -10.68
C SER A 225 7.39 6.93 -11.04
N GLY A 226 8.62 7.43 -11.14
CA GLY A 226 8.91 8.78 -11.60
C GLY A 226 8.93 9.84 -10.49
N ARG A 227 8.81 11.10 -10.91
CA ARG A 227 8.97 12.26 -10.02
C ARG A 227 7.87 12.37 -8.98
N GLU A 228 6.64 12.07 -9.40
CA GLU A 228 5.43 12.12 -8.58
C GLU A 228 5.03 10.74 -8.03
N ALA A 229 5.96 9.79 -7.99
CA ALA A 229 5.68 8.45 -7.51
C ALA A 229 5.08 8.46 -6.10
N THR A 230 4.13 7.56 -5.88
CA THR A 230 3.63 7.27 -4.54
C THR A 230 4.78 6.80 -3.65
N PRO A 231 4.94 7.33 -2.43
CA PRO A 231 6.02 6.93 -1.54
C PRO A 231 6.00 5.43 -1.24
N MET A 232 7.19 4.83 -1.20
CA MET A 232 7.33 3.45 -0.76
C MET A 232 7.15 3.33 0.76
N GLU A 233 6.81 2.14 1.22
CA GLU A 233 6.97 1.74 2.62
C GLU A 233 8.46 1.49 2.90
N THR A 234 8.97 1.96 4.06
CA THR A 234 10.37 1.75 4.51
C THR A 234 10.53 0.44 5.27
#